data_16edb1e33ccec3988fdeadc9272f17c3
#
_entry.id   16edb1e33ccec3988fdeadc9272f17c3
#
_cell.length_a   1.000
_cell.length_b   1.000
_cell.length_c   1.000
_cell.angle_alpha   90.00
_cell.angle_beta   90.00
_cell.angle_gamma   90.00
#
_symmetry.space_group_name_H-M   'P 1'
#
loop_
_entity.id
_entity.type
_entity.pdbx_description
1 polymer ?
#
loop_
_entity_poly.entity_id
_entity_poly.type
_entity_poly.pdbx_seq_one_letter_code
_entity_poly.pdbx_strand_id
1 'polypeptide(L)'
;MSSSDSAEQPTLVVLGDSLSDNGNLFKLIGEPAPPYWEGRSSNGPTYVEQLAQMLGMQLADYAYAGAIASDASPTFYFDPQTGIPYPINLSDQIASYLASLGGKPPPSDTTVVLNIGSNDYDFYLALTPTITLAGVQTEIQNVVSSIGAAVAQLTAAGVQDIVLYTLPDFALTPNAAAEGATVQALVHQIDLVNNASLKQLASAYANVRIVDIFALTEAFAADPTGFGFTADLSTELKIVQASATPAFAANEVGFYDGEHPTYAAHGVIAAFSDATLTSDSVTFLDGSQTLVNGHVGYDFIFATPLDDATPGLDDDYTISTGHGDDIVYAGNGDVTVNGGEGADLLFAGTGNANLYGNLGTDVLETNSLGVNLLVGGQGDDALIANRGGTNNLRGGDGDDLLILKEGASLVNSDGSFNFGKQIVAGGDGQDTLRFIINDQNPVAEQDFIAEFQKIEAAFDASQQTSNPGVFSVDGLRVTGIEALQLQVDSVSSDPTAPYAITHTILMSDGAAPPTPAGLSGLLRTAQNWNLLTV
;
A
#
# COMPACT_ATOMS: atom_id res chain seq x y z
N MET A 1 5.11 -43.37 -20.80
CA MET A 1 5.69 -42.08 -20.52
C MET A 1 4.49 -41.15 -20.39
N SER A 2 4.07 -40.88 -19.17
CA SER A 2 2.99 -39.97 -18.86
C SER A 2 3.53 -38.56 -19.08
N SER A 3 2.97 -37.83 -20.05
CA SER A 3 3.12 -36.38 -20.11
C SER A 3 2.57 -35.83 -18.79
N SER A 4 3.45 -35.27 -17.95
CA SER A 4 3.03 -34.37 -16.89
C SER A 4 2.38 -33.18 -17.61
N ASP A 5 1.08 -33.07 -17.60
CA ASP A 5 0.40 -31.79 -17.77
C ASP A 5 0.96 -30.89 -16.66
N SER A 6 1.94 -30.06 -17.02
CA SER A 6 2.24 -28.89 -16.22
C SER A 6 0.98 -28.04 -16.30
N ALA A 7 0.21 -27.95 -15.22
CA ALA A 7 -0.89 -26.99 -15.14
C ALA A 7 -0.30 -25.63 -15.59
N GLU A 8 -0.88 -25.02 -16.60
CA GLU A 8 -0.53 -23.65 -16.98
C GLU A 8 -0.74 -22.79 -15.74
N GLN A 9 0.23 -21.93 -15.44
CA GLN A 9 0.07 -21.01 -14.32
C GLN A 9 -1.04 -20.00 -14.66
N PRO A 10 -1.87 -19.61 -13.69
CA PRO A 10 -2.90 -18.62 -13.92
C PRO A 10 -2.30 -17.32 -14.45
N THR A 11 -3.03 -16.60 -15.29
CA THR A 11 -2.50 -15.43 -15.99
C THR A 11 -3.27 -14.17 -15.61
N LEU A 12 -2.55 -13.14 -15.19
CA LEU A 12 -3.02 -11.78 -15.03
C LEU A 12 -2.80 -11.01 -16.34
N VAL A 13 -3.85 -10.77 -17.08
CA VAL A 13 -3.85 -9.94 -18.30
C VAL A 13 -4.16 -8.50 -17.89
N VAL A 14 -3.37 -7.55 -18.34
CA VAL A 14 -3.53 -6.15 -17.95
C VAL A 14 -3.76 -5.28 -19.19
N LEU A 15 -4.82 -4.48 -19.14
CA LEU A 15 -5.18 -3.47 -20.12
C LEU A 15 -5.28 -2.13 -19.38
N GLY A 16 -4.47 -1.14 -19.78
CA GLY A 16 -4.36 0.07 -18.99
C GLY A 16 -3.45 1.14 -19.59
N ASP A 17 -3.08 2.06 -18.73
CA ASP A 17 -2.25 3.23 -19.04
C ASP A 17 -0.90 3.20 -18.29
N SER A 18 -0.34 4.39 -17.97
CA SER A 18 0.97 4.54 -17.33
C SER A 18 1.06 3.92 -15.94
N LEU A 19 -0.06 3.79 -15.22
CA LEU A 19 -0.08 3.16 -13.89
C LEU A 19 0.22 1.66 -13.98
N SER A 20 -0.04 1.06 -15.13
CA SER A 20 0.08 -0.38 -15.37
C SER A 20 1.25 -0.74 -16.29
N ASP A 21 1.66 0.12 -17.22
CA ASP A 21 2.67 -0.14 -18.26
C ASP A 21 4.01 -0.61 -17.66
N ASN A 22 4.37 -1.86 -17.92
CA ASN A 22 5.63 -2.47 -17.47
C ASN A 22 6.79 -2.25 -18.47
N GLY A 23 6.76 -1.14 -19.20
CA GLY A 23 7.77 -0.74 -20.19
C GLY A 23 7.40 -1.11 -21.63
N ASN A 24 6.12 -1.27 -21.95
CA ASN A 24 5.67 -1.52 -23.32
C ASN A 24 5.87 -0.29 -24.21
N LEU A 25 5.51 0.91 -23.72
CA LEU A 25 5.79 2.16 -24.44
C LEU A 25 7.31 2.37 -24.59
N PHE A 26 8.09 2.09 -23.56
CA PHE A 26 9.55 2.21 -23.62
C PHE A 26 10.17 1.30 -24.69
N LYS A 27 9.70 0.05 -24.78
CA LYS A 27 10.15 -0.88 -25.85
C LYS A 27 9.81 -0.35 -27.24
N LEU A 28 8.71 0.43 -27.35
CA LEU A 28 8.22 0.94 -28.62
C LEU A 28 8.96 2.21 -29.07
N ILE A 29 9.15 3.19 -28.18
CA ILE A 29 9.69 4.52 -28.51
C ILE A 29 10.82 5.01 -27.61
N GLY A 30 11.22 4.25 -26.57
CA GLY A 30 12.27 4.64 -25.63
C GLY A 30 11.84 5.64 -24.56
N GLU A 31 10.53 5.81 -24.36
CA GLU A 31 9.95 6.67 -23.32
C GLU A 31 9.06 5.87 -22.34
N PRO A 32 8.99 6.27 -21.06
CA PRO A 32 9.76 7.32 -20.41
C PRO A 32 11.25 6.92 -20.25
N ALA A 33 12.13 7.87 -20.58
CA ALA A 33 13.58 7.68 -20.47
C ALA A 33 14.05 7.83 -19.00
N PRO A 34 15.29 7.36 -18.65
CA PRO A 34 15.84 7.60 -17.34
C PRO A 34 15.73 9.07 -16.89
N PRO A 35 15.40 9.36 -15.62
CA PRO A 35 15.56 8.50 -14.44
C PRO A 35 14.39 7.55 -14.13
N TYR A 36 13.42 7.42 -15.00
CA TYR A 36 12.35 6.44 -14.87
C TYR A 36 12.91 5.01 -14.97
N TRP A 37 12.45 4.14 -14.05
CA TRP A 37 13.01 2.80 -13.93
C TRP A 37 12.55 1.89 -15.07
N GLU A 38 13.47 1.48 -15.93
CA GLU A 38 13.24 0.53 -17.05
C GLU A 38 11.97 0.81 -17.86
N GLY A 39 11.63 2.10 -18.06
CA GLY A 39 10.49 2.52 -18.85
C GLY A 39 9.12 2.47 -18.14
N ARG A 40 9.09 2.28 -16.82
CA ARG A 40 7.88 2.49 -16.01
C ARG A 40 7.77 3.96 -15.66
N SER A 41 6.55 4.47 -15.55
CA SER A 41 6.31 5.84 -15.05
C SER A 41 6.51 5.92 -13.52
N SER A 42 7.60 5.33 -13.01
CA SER A 42 7.90 5.19 -11.59
C SER A 42 9.41 5.00 -11.38
N ASN A 43 9.84 4.90 -10.10
CA ASN A 43 11.20 4.53 -9.70
C ASN A 43 11.41 3.01 -9.53
N GLY A 44 10.42 2.18 -9.84
CA GLY A 44 10.46 0.72 -9.72
C GLY A 44 9.31 0.02 -10.44
N PRO A 45 9.09 -1.29 -10.20
CA PRO A 45 7.97 -2.05 -10.72
C PRO A 45 6.61 -1.42 -10.42
N THR A 46 5.69 -1.54 -11.37
CA THR A 46 4.31 -1.08 -11.22
C THR A 46 3.51 -1.99 -10.30
N TYR A 47 2.31 -1.55 -9.88
CA TYR A 47 1.44 -2.33 -9.02
C TYR A 47 1.02 -3.67 -9.65
N VAL A 48 0.85 -3.75 -10.96
CA VAL A 48 0.46 -5.01 -11.63
C VAL A 48 1.56 -6.05 -11.62
N GLU A 49 2.84 -5.63 -11.66
CA GLU A 49 3.98 -6.53 -11.53
C GLU A 49 4.04 -7.09 -10.10
N GLN A 50 3.83 -6.25 -9.11
CA GLN A 50 3.79 -6.62 -7.69
C GLN A 50 2.56 -7.50 -7.38
N LEU A 51 1.37 -7.13 -7.87
CA LEU A 51 0.14 -7.91 -7.71
C LEU A 51 0.25 -9.30 -8.35
N ALA A 52 0.78 -9.41 -9.56
CA ALA A 52 0.99 -10.70 -10.21
C ALA A 52 1.88 -11.62 -9.37
N GLN A 53 2.92 -11.05 -8.73
CA GLN A 53 3.79 -11.79 -7.81
C GLN A 53 3.04 -12.25 -6.54
N MET A 54 2.22 -11.38 -5.93
CA MET A 54 1.41 -11.71 -4.73
C MET A 54 0.42 -12.83 -5.03
N LEU A 55 -0.30 -12.73 -6.14
CA LEU A 55 -1.27 -13.74 -6.59
C LEU A 55 -0.62 -15.03 -7.15
N GLY A 56 0.71 -15.07 -7.34
CA GLY A 56 1.39 -16.20 -7.96
C GLY A 56 1.01 -16.41 -9.43
N MET A 57 0.60 -15.36 -10.15
CA MET A 57 0.14 -15.38 -11.53
C MET A 57 1.24 -14.96 -12.51
N GLN A 58 1.16 -15.42 -13.75
CA GLN A 58 1.97 -14.88 -14.85
C GLN A 58 1.37 -13.55 -15.33
N LEU A 59 2.22 -12.53 -15.51
CA LEU A 59 1.80 -11.23 -16.04
C LEU A 59 1.83 -11.22 -17.57
N ALA A 60 0.71 -10.86 -18.19
CA ALA A 60 0.58 -10.56 -19.62
C ALA A 60 0.10 -9.12 -19.77
N ASP A 61 1.02 -8.18 -19.86
CA ASP A 61 0.73 -6.75 -19.86
C ASP A 61 0.63 -6.19 -21.28
N TYR A 62 -0.54 -5.61 -21.59
CA TYR A 62 -0.88 -4.89 -22.82
C TYR A 62 -1.07 -3.39 -22.60
N ALA A 63 -0.83 -2.88 -21.39
CA ALA A 63 -0.96 -1.48 -21.04
C ALA A 63 0.13 -0.63 -21.72
N TYR A 64 -0.20 0.63 -22.00
CA TYR A 64 0.74 1.61 -22.55
C TYR A 64 0.57 2.96 -21.84
N ALA A 65 1.67 3.55 -21.41
CA ALA A 65 1.64 4.90 -20.84
C ALA A 65 1.01 5.90 -21.84
N GLY A 66 0.12 6.76 -21.34
CA GLY A 66 -0.64 7.72 -22.16
C GLY A 66 -1.83 7.12 -22.92
N ALA A 67 -2.14 5.85 -22.73
CA ALA A 67 -3.32 5.23 -23.34
C ALA A 67 -4.62 5.85 -22.81
N ILE A 68 -5.63 5.92 -23.68
CA ILE A 68 -6.98 6.41 -23.38
C ILE A 68 -8.02 5.31 -23.53
N ALA A 69 -9.12 5.44 -22.77
CA ALA A 69 -10.24 4.52 -22.86
C ALA A 69 -11.10 4.78 -24.10
N SER A 70 -11.29 6.04 -24.46
CA SER A 70 -12.19 6.47 -25.54
C SER A 70 -11.43 6.71 -26.84
N ASP A 71 -11.90 6.12 -27.94
CA ASP A 71 -11.36 6.40 -29.29
C ASP A 71 -11.74 7.78 -29.81
N ALA A 72 -12.52 8.55 -29.04
CA ALA A 72 -12.96 9.90 -29.42
C ALA A 72 -11.88 10.97 -29.19
N SER A 73 -10.92 10.69 -28.31
CA SER A 73 -9.80 11.61 -28.02
C SER A 73 -8.63 11.34 -28.96
N PRO A 74 -7.83 12.39 -29.30
CA PRO A 74 -6.72 12.20 -30.22
C PRO A 74 -5.62 11.34 -29.61
N THR A 75 -5.06 10.42 -30.38
CA THR A 75 -3.83 9.70 -30.03
C THR A 75 -2.65 10.65 -30.09
N PHE A 76 -1.87 10.78 -29.03
CA PHE A 76 -0.73 11.71 -28.96
C PHE A 76 0.59 11.09 -29.38
N TYR A 77 0.67 9.77 -29.44
CA TYR A 77 1.87 9.08 -29.81
C TYR A 77 1.86 8.74 -31.31
N PHE A 78 2.88 9.23 -31.99
CA PHE A 78 3.08 8.97 -33.40
C PHE A 78 4.46 8.37 -33.62
N ASP A 79 4.54 7.41 -34.52
CA ASP A 79 5.82 6.92 -35.00
C ASP A 79 6.63 8.12 -35.57
N PRO A 80 7.80 8.45 -35.02
CA PRO A 80 8.56 9.61 -35.43
C PRO A 80 9.09 9.52 -36.86
N GLN A 81 9.09 8.33 -37.49
CA GLN A 81 9.56 8.11 -38.85
C GLN A 81 8.41 8.16 -39.86
N THR A 82 7.26 7.62 -39.51
CA THR A 82 6.09 7.48 -40.41
C THR A 82 4.99 8.47 -40.11
N GLY A 83 4.93 9.04 -38.90
CA GLY A 83 3.83 9.89 -38.41
C GLY A 83 2.52 9.12 -38.23
N ILE A 84 2.56 7.79 -38.18
CA ILE A 84 1.39 6.94 -37.97
C ILE A 84 1.13 6.86 -36.46
N PRO A 85 -0.12 7.01 -35.97
CA PRO A 85 -0.48 6.83 -34.58
C PRO A 85 -0.12 5.43 -34.10
N TYR A 86 0.43 5.30 -32.89
CA TYR A 86 0.61 3.99 -32.26
C TYR A 86 -0.76 3.45 -31.82
N PRO A 87 -1.04 2.16 -32.09
CA PRO A 87 -2.26 1.49 -31.67
C PRO A 87 -2.15 1.09 -30.17
N ILE A 88 -2.35 2.05 -29.27
CA ILE A 88 -2.13 1.87 -27.84
C ILE A 88 -3.36 2.07 -26.97
N ASN A 89 -4.49 2.53 -27.55
CA ASN A 89 -5.73 2.76 -26.81
C ASN A 89 -6.37 1.44 -26.37
N LEU A 90 -7.35 1.52 -25.46
CA LEU A 90 -8.03 0.34 -24.89
C LEU A 90 -8.55 -0.63 -25.96
N SER A 91 -9.15 -0.12 -27.04
CA SER A 91 -9.65 -0.95 -28.16
C SER A 91 -8.53 -1.74 -28.84
N ASP A 92 -7.36 -1.14 -29.03
CA ASP A 92 -6.18 -1.77 -29.64
C ASP A 92 -5.54 -2.80 -28.71
N GLN A 93 -5.48 -2.52 -27.41
CA GLN A 93 -4.97 -3.45 -26.39
C GLN A 93 -5.85 -4.70 -26.35
N ILE A 94 -7.18 -4.55 -26.34
CA ILE A 94 -8.13 -5.67 -26.40
C ILE A 94 -7.95 -6.47 -27.69
N ALA A 95 -7.85 -5.79 -28.83
CA ALA A 95 -7.64 -6.47 -30.12
C ALA A 95 -6.34 -7.28 -30.11
N SER A 96 -5.27 -6.74 -29.53
CA SER A 96 -3.97 -7.41 -29.36
C SER A 96 -4.08 -8.64 -28.46
N TYR A 97 -4.72 -8.50 -27.31
CA TYR A 97 -4.98 -9.62 -26.40
C TYR A 97 -5.80 -10.73 -27.09
N LEU A 98 -6.95 -10.41 -27.67
CA LEU A 98 -7.80 -11.39 -28.31
C LEU A 98 -7.12 -12.07 -29.52
N ALA A 99 -6.29 -11.33 -30.27
CA ALA A 99 -5.49 -11.90 -31.35
C ALA A 99 -4.45 -12.91 -30.84
N SER A 100 -3.86 -12.66 -29.67
CA SER A 100 -2.89 -13.57 -29.04
C SER A 100 -3.47 -14.95 -28.71
N LEU A 101 -4.77 -15.03 -28.47
CA LEU A 101 -5.49 -16.27 -28.19
C LEU A 101 -5.62 -17.18 -29.44
N GLY A 102 -5.31 -16.66 -30.65
CA GLY A 102 -5.38 -17.43 -31.88
C GLY A 102 -6.78 -18.02 -32.20
N GLY A 103 -7.84 -17.33 -31.78
CA GLY A 103 -9.22 -17.73 -31.94
C GLY A 103 -9.73 -18.77 -30.93
N LYS A 104 -8.97 -19.06 -29.89
CA LYS A 104 -9.40 -19.89 -28.76
C LYS A 104 -10.05 -19.01 -27.68
N PRO A 105 -10.92 -19.56 -26.82
CA PRO A 105 -11.39 -18.83 -25.65
C PRO A 105 -10.21 -18.59 -24.67
N PRO A 106 -10.26 -17.55 -23.83
CA PRO A 106 -9.32 -17.35 -22.75
C PRO A 106 -9.27 -18.59 -21.83
N PRO A 107 -8.10 -18.94 -21.26
CA PRO A 107 -8.02 -19.92 -20.18
C PRO A 107 -8.93 -19.56 -19.02
N SER A 108 -9.50 -20.57 -18.34
CA SER A 108 -10.47 -20.34 -17.25
C SER A 108 -9.88 -19.70 -15.99
N ASP A 109 -8.56 -19.74 -15.85
CA ASP A 109 -7.75 -19.18 -14.79
C ASP A 109 -7.10 -17.83 -15.18
N THR A 110 -7.68 -17.16 -16.18
CA THR A 110 -7.27 -15.83 -16.60
C THR A 110 -8.09 -14.76 -15.89
N THR A 111 -7.42 -13.86 -15.19
CA THR A 111 -7.99 -12.60 -14.70
C THR A 111 -7.58 -11.46 -15.60
N VAL A 112 -8.54 -10.64 -16.06
CA VAL A 112 -8.27 -9.45 -16.90
C VAL A 112 -8.48 -8.18 -16.10
N VAL A 113 -7.43 -7.41 -15.92
CA VAL A 113 -7.44 -6.10 -15.25
C VAL A 113 -7.69 -4.98 -16.27
N LEU A 114 -8.60 -4.08 -15.94
CA LEU A 114 -8.87 -2.82 -16.63
C LEU A 114 -8.61 -1.64 -15.68
N ASN A 115 -7.54 -0.89 -15.91
CA ASN A 115 -7.21 0.33 -15.18
C ASN A 115 -6.83 1.42 -16.18
N ILE A 116 -7.82 2.22 -16.59
CA ILE A 116 -7.68 3.19 -17.68
C ILE A 116 -8.77 4.26 -17.61
N GLY A 117 -8.50 5.44 -18.17
CA GLY A 117 -9.49 6.50 -18.34
C GLY A 117 -9.03 7.86 -17.81
N SER A 118 -7.96 7.92 -17.01
CA SER A 118 -7.40 9.17 -16.48
C SER A 118 -6.93 10.10 -17.61
N ASN A 119 -6.19 9.57 -18.56
CA ASN A 119 -5.65 10.35 -19.69
C ASN A 119 -6.74 10.98 -20.56
N ASP A 120 -7.92 10.40 -20.65
CA ASP A 120 -9.05 11.01 -21.35
C ASP A 120 -9.41 12.35 -20.75
N TYR A 121 -9.45 12.45 -19.42
CA TYR A 121 -9.76 13.70 -18.70
C TYR A 121 -8.63 14.71 -18.78
N ASP A 122 -7.38 14.28 -18.64
CA ASP A 122 -6.23 15.16 -18.78
C ASP A 122 -6.20 15.81 -20.17
N PHE A 123 -6.44 15.02 -21.22
CA PHE A 123 -6.52 15.55 -22.57
C PHE A 123 -7.73 16.44 -22.78
N TYR A 124 -8.90 16.08 -22.22
CA TYR A 124 -10.08 16.91 -22.29
C TYR A 124 -9.84 18.27 -21.63
N LEU A 125 -9.26 18.30 -20.42
CA LEU A 125 -8.98 19.53 -19.69
C LEU A 125 -7.91 20.37 -20.38
N ALA A 126 -6.83 19.76 -20.89
CA ALA A 126 -5.74 20.45 -21.56
C ALA A 126 -6.13 21.04 -22.93
N LEU A 127 -7.01 20.37 -23.68
CA LEU A 127 -7.34 20.74 -25.06
C LEU A 127 -8.63 21.52 -25.21
N THR A 128 -9.47 21.60 -24.16
CA THR A 128 -10.76 22.29 -24.21
C THR A 128 -10.60 23.74 -23.76
N PRO A 129 -10.74 24.73 -24.65
CA PRO A 129 -10.53 26.13 -24.33
C PRO A 129 -11.50 26.69 -23.28
N THR A 130 -12.66 26.09 -23.14
CA THR A 130 -13.69 26.46 -22.16
C THR A 130 -14.34 25.23 -21.61
N ILE A 131 -14.04 24.88 -20.37
CA ILE A 131 -14.63 23.75 -19.65
C ILE A 131 -16.07 24.11 -19.27
N THR A 132 -16.99 23.23 -19.60
CA THR A 132 -18.41 23.33 -19.22
C THR A 132 -18.88 22.06 -18.54
N LEU A 133 -19.84 22.17 -17.63
CA LEU A 133 -20.40 21.01 -16.94
C LEU A 133 -20.96 19.98 -17.94
N ALA A 134 -21.66 20.42 -18.98
CA ALA A 134 -22.20 19.52 -20.02
C ALA A 134 -21.10 18.83 -20.82
N GLY A 135 -19.97 19.50 -21.08
CA GLY A 135 -18.81 18.91 -21.74
C GLY A 135 -18.15 17.84 -20.88
N VAL A 136 -17.93 18.12 -19.59
CA VAL A 136 -17.41 17.16 -18.62
C VAL A 136 -18.32 15.91 -18.54
N GLN A 137 -19.63 16.11 -18.41
CA GLN A 137 -20.60 15.00 -18.39
C GLN A 137 -20.55 14.16 -19.66
N THR A 138 -20.37 14.80 -20.82
CA THR A 138 -20.23 14.07 -22.10
C THR A 138 -18.94 13.26 -22.12
N GLU A 139 -17.83 13.80 -21.64
CA GLU A 139 -16.56 13.07 -21.59
C GLU A 139 -16.63 11.87 -20.65
N ILE A 140 -17.21 12.03 -19.46
CA ILE A 140 -17.44 10.90 -18.54
C ILE A 140 -18.29 9.80 -19.24
N GLN A 141 -19.34 10.17 -19.97
CA GLN A 141 -20.15 9.21 -20.72
C GLN A 141 -19.34 8.49 -21.81
N ASN A 142 -18.44 9.18 -22.52
CA ASN A 142 -17.58 8.60 -23.54
C ASN A 142 -16.64 7.56 -22.92
N VAL A 143 -15.93 7.92 -21.84
CA VAL A 143 -15.00 7.04 -21.13
C VAL A 143 -15.72 5.80 -20.60
N VAL A 144 -16.78 5.98 -19.82
CA VAL A 144 -17.53 4.88 -19.21
C VAL A 144 -18.18 3.97 -20.27
N SER A 145 -18.67 4.55 -21.38
CA SER A 145 -19.23 3.74 -22.48
C SER A 145 -18.17 2.91 -23.20
N SER A 146 -16.96 3.45 -23.37
CA SER A 146 -15.83 2.75 -23.98
C SER A 146 -15.36 1.59 -23.10
N ILE A 147 -15.24 1.82 -21.79
CA ILE A 147 -14.93 0.76 -20.81
C ILE A 147 -16.05 -0.29 -20.79
N GLY A 148 -17.31 0.13 -20.84
CA GLY A 148 -18.46 -0.78 -20.94
C GLY A 148 -18.44 -1.65 -22.20
N ALA A 149 -18.05 -1.09 -23.34
CA ALA A 149 -17.87 -1.85 -24.58
C ALA A 149 -16.73 -2.86 -24.46
N ALA A 150 -15.62 -2.48 -23.80
CA ALA A 150 -14.50 -3.36 -23.50
C ALA A 150 -14.91 -4.56 -22.63
N VAL A 151 -15.61 -4.30 -21.51
CA VAL A 151 -16.16 -5.34 -20.62
C VAL A 151 -17.09 -6.29 -21.40
N ALA A 152 -18.01 -5.75 -22.21
CA ALA A 152 -18.91 -6.56 -23.03
C ALA A 152 -18.16 -7.44 -24.03
N GLN A 153 -17.13 -6.91 -24.69
CA GLN A 153 -16.30 -7.64 -25.66
C GLN A 153 -15.50 -8.76 -24.99
N LEU A 154 -14.87 -8.50 -23.85
CA LEU A 154 -14.11 -9.49 -23.08
C LEU A 154 -15.03 -10.59 -22.54
N THR A 155 -16.19 -10.23 -22.01
CA THR A 155 -17.22 -11.19 -21.54
C THR A 155 -17.72 -12.06 -22.71
N ALA A 156 -17.99 -11.47 -23.89
CA ALA A 156 -18.39 -12.20 -25.07
C ALA A 156 -17.28 -13.13 -25.61
N ALA A 157 -16.01 -12.78 -25.41
CA ALA A 157 -14.87 -13.63 -25.73
C ALA A 157 -14.69 -14.80 -24.76
N GLY A 158 -15.40 -14.81 -23.62
CA GLY A 158 -15.37 -15.88 -22.62
C GLY A 158 -14.48 -15.62 -21.42
N VAL A 159 -14.04 -14.39 -21.19
CA VAL A 159 -13.33 -14.01 -19.95
C VAL A 159 -14.27 -14.20 -18.75
N GLN A 160 -13.84 -15.00 -17.77
CA GLN A 160 -14.64 -15.36 -16.61
C GLN A 160 -14.43 -14.41 -15.41
N ASP A 161 -13.30 -13.70 -15.36
CA ASP A 161 -12.95 -12.80 -14.28
C ASP A 161 -12.34 -11.51 -14.84
N ILE A 162 -13.07 -10.41 -14.68
CA ILE A 162 -12.65 -9.06 -15.08
C ILE A 162 -12.57 -8.21 -13.81
N VAL A 163 -11.44 -7.59 -13.61
CA VAL A 163 -11.20 -6.67 -12.50
C VAL A 163 -11.16 -5.25 -13.05
N LEU A 164 -12.15 -4.45 -12.68
CA LEU A 164 -12.26 -3.06 -13.08
C LEU A 164 -11.82 -2.16 -11.93
N TYR A 165 -10.80 -1.33 -12.17
CA TYR A 165 -10.33 -0.35 -11.22
C TYR A 165 -11.15 0.93 -11.32
N THR A 166 -11.46 1.54 -10.17
CA THR A 166 -11.87 2.95 -10.16
C THR A 166 -10.65 3.82 -10.48
N LEU A 167 -10.87 5.05 -10.92
CA LEU A 167 -9.78 6.03 -10.97
C LEU A 167 -9.37 6.43 -9.54
N PRO A 168 -8.07 6.61 -9.26
CA PRO A 168 -7.63 7.25 -8.02
C PRO A 168 -8.16 8.70 -7.97
N ASP A 169 -8.13 9.34 -6.81
CA ASP A 169 -8.41 10.78 -6.77
C ASP A 169 -7.20 11.58 -7.29
N PHE A 170 -7.25 11.94 -8.56
CA PHE A 170 -6.18 12.73 -9.19
C PHE A 170 -6.07 14.16 -8.64
N ALA A 171 -7.09 14.66 -7.91
CA ALA A 171 -7.00 15.94 -7.21
C ALA A 171 -5.90 15.96 -6.13
N LEU A 172 -5.48 14.80 -5.65
CA LEU A 172 -4.44 14.64 -4.62
C LEU A 172 -3.02 14.63 -5.20
N THR A 173 -2.88 14.65 -6.51
CA THR A 173 -1.56 14.63 -7.17
C THR A 173 -0.82 15.96 -7.05
N PRO A 174 0.53 15.96 -7.08
CA PRO A 174 1.32 17.18 -7.13
C PRO A 174 0.93 18.12 -8.29
N ASN A 175 0.62 17.57 -9.47
CA ASN A 175 0.18 18.36 -10.62
C ASN A 175 -1.13 19.13 -10.33
N ALA A 176 -2.15 18.45 -9.82
CA ALA A 176 -3.41 19.10 -9.48
C ALA A 176 -3.25 20.15 -8.37
N ALA A 177 -2.39 19.87 -7.38
CA ALA A 177 -2.06 20.83 -6.33
C ALA A 177 -1.39 22.10 -6.90
N ALA A 178 -0.50 21.95 -7.88
CA ALA A 178 0.16 23.07 -8.56
C ALA A 178 -0.82 23.94 -9.36
N GLU A 179 -1.88 23.36 -9.94
CA GLU A 179 -2.95 24.09 -10.66
C GLU A 179 -3.94 24.80 -9.72
N GLY A 180 -3.95 24.42 -8.44
CA GLY A 180 -4.70 25.08 -7.37
C GLY A 180 -6.10 24.52 -7.10
N ALA A 181 -6.69 24.95 -5.98
CA ALA A 181 -7.90 24.39 -5.39
C ALA A 181 -9.12 24.30 -6.33
N THR A 182 -9.26 25.18 -7.30
CA THR A 182 -10.39 25.13 -8.26
C THR A 182 -10.25 23.94 -9.22
N VAL A 183 -9.04 23.66 -9.67
CA VAL A 183 -8.76 22.51 -10.54
C VAL A 183 -8.87 21.22 -9.73
N GLN A 184 -8.30 21.19 -8.53
CA GLN A 184 -8.45 20.06 -7.63
C GLN A 184 -9.92 19.68 -7.40
N ALA A 185 -10.77 20.67 -7.05
CA ALA A 185 -12.20 20.41 -6.84
C ALA A 185 -12.91 19.91 -8.11
N LEU A 186 -12.51 20.38 -9.29
CA LEU A 186 -13.09 19.90 -10.55
C LEU A 186 -12.67 18.45 -10.84
N VAL A 187 -11.39 18.14 -10.70
CA VAL A 187 -10.83 16.80 -10.94
C VAL A 187 -11.45 15.79 -9.97
N HIS A 188 -11.48 16.11 -8.68
CA HIS A 188 -12.16 15.28 -7.67
C HIS A 188 -13.62 14.97 -8.06
N GLN A 189 -14.39 15.96 -8.52
CA GLN A 189 -15.77 15.72 -8.95
C GLN A 189 -15.87 14.87 -10.21
N ILE A 190 -14.94 14.97 -11.14
CA ILE A 190 -14.85 14.11 -12.32
C ILE A 190 -14.64 12.66 -11.86
N ASP A 191 -13.65 12.41 -11.00
CA ASP A 191 -13.30 11.09 -10.51
C ASP A 191 -14.47 10.45 -9.74
N LEU A 192 -15.12 11.22 -8.85
CA LEU A 192 -16.32 10.76 -8.12
C LEU A 192 -17.44 10.29 -9.06
N VAL A 193 -17.79 11.10 -10.06
CA VAL A 193 -18.91 10.78 -10.98
C VAL A 193 -18.53 9.64 -11.92
N ASN A 194 -17.29 9.62 -12.41
CA ASN A 194 -16.78 8.51 -13.22
C ASN A 194 -16.84 7.20 -12.44
N ASN A 195 -16.29 7.18 -11.23
CA ASN A 195 -16.19 5.99 -10.41
C ASN A 195 -17.56 5.44 -9.98
N ALA A 196 -18.51 6.31 -9.64
CA ALA A 196 -19.88 5.91 -9.41
C ALA A 196 -20.49 5.21 -10.65
N SER A 197 -20.18 5.72 -11.85
CA SER A 197 -20.65 5.14 -13.11
C SER A 197 -19.97 3.79 -13.41
N LEU A 198 -18.68 3.64 -13.11
CA LEU A 198 -17.95 2.38 -13.23
C LEU A 198 -18.49 1.30 -12.27
N LYS A 199 -18.76 1.67 -11.02
CA LYS A 199 -19.38 0.77 -10.04
C LYS A 199 -20.78 0.31 -10.51
N GLN A 200 -21.57 1.21 -11.07
CA GLN A 200 -22.87 0.87 -11.66
C GLN A 200 -22.70 -0.06 -12.88
N LEU A 201 -21.73 0.21 -13.76
CA LEU A 201 -21.42 -0.66 -14.90
C LEU A 201 -21.05 -2.07 -14.42
N ALA A 202 -20.14 -2.20 -13.46
CA ALA A 202 -19.70 -3.48 -12.93
C ALA A 202 -20.86 -4.29 -12.36
N SER A 203 -21.80 -3.66 -11.66
CA SER A 203 -22.96 -4.33 -11.06
C SER A 203 -23.88 -5.02 -12.08
N ALA A 204 -23.76 -4.69 -13.37
CA ALA A 204 -24.53 -5.33 -14.45
C ALA A 204 -23.91 -6.65 -14.93
N TYR A 205 -22.71 -7.01 -14.48
CA TYR A 205 -21.97 -8.18 -14.93
C TYR A 205 -21.56 -9.06 -13.76
N ALA A 206 -21.91 -10.34 -13.80
CA ALA A 206 -21.56 -11.29 -12.74
C ALA A 206 -20.07 -11.68 -12.69
N ASN A 207 -19.34 -11.42 -13.79
CA ASN A 207 -17.91 -11.72 -13.94
C ASN A 207 -17.03 -10.46 -13.83
N VAL A 208 -17.56 -9.36 -13.28
CA VAL A 208 -16.80 -8.12 -13.07
C VAL A 208 -16.73 -7.83 -11.58
N ARG A 209 -15.50 -7.65 -11.07
CA ARG A 209 -15.21 -7.22 -9.71
C ARG A 209 -14.61 -5.80 -9.74
N ILE A 210 -14.81 -5.03 -8.69
CA ILE A 210 -14.24 -3.68 -8.52
C ILE A 210 -13.08 -3.72 -7.55
N VAL A 211 -11.99 -3.06 -7.91
CA VAL A 211 -10.95 -2.60 -6.98
C VAL A 211 -11.10 -1.09 -6.85
N ASP A 212 -11.47 -0.63 -5.66
CA ASP A 212 -11.81 0.78 -5.41
C ASP A 212 -10.58 1.58 -4.95
N ILE A 213 -9.68 1.88 -5.89
CA ILE A 213 -8.47 2.66 -5.57
C ILE A 213 -8.76 4.14 -5.28
N PHE A 214 -9.97 4.63 -5.59
CA PHE A 214 -10.39 5.95 -5.10
C PHE A 214 -10.48 5.98 -3.58
N ALA A 215 -11.13 4.98 -2.98
CA ALA A 215 -11.20 4.85 -1.52
C ALA A 215 -9.81 4.73 -0.89
N LEU A 216 -8.89 4.00 -1.53
CA LEU A 216 -7.50 3.89 -1.08
C LEU A 216 -6.78 5.24 -1.12
N THR A 217 -6.92 6.01 -2.20
CA THR A 217 -6.25 7.32 -2.31
C THR A 217 -6.80 8.35 -1.34
N GLU A 218 -8.10 8.33 -1.04
CA GLU A 218 -8.70 9.14 0.01
C GLU A 218 -8.15 8.78 1.41
N ALA A 219 -8.05 7.50 1.72
CA ALA A 219 -7.45 7.04 2.98
C ALA A 219 -5.97 7.42 3.07
N PHE A 220 -5.24 7.27 1.98
CA PHE A 220 -3.84 7.68 1.87
C PHE A 220 -3.65 9.20 2.08
N ALA A 221 -4.55 10.02 1.55
CA ALA A 221 -4.50 11.47 1.74
C ALA A 221 -4.84 11.91 3.16
N ALA A 222 -5.77 11.22 3.80
CA ALA A 222 -6.16 11.50 5.18
C ALA A 222 -5.07 11.12 6.19
N ASP A 223 -4.36 10.03 5.94
CA ASP A 223 -3.26 9.56 6.79
C ASP A 223 -2.11 8.96 5.95
N PRO A 224 -1.26 9.79 5.33
CA PRO A 224 -0.10 9.28 4.61
C PRO A 224 0.84 8.47 5.53
N THR A 225 0.93 8.84 6.79
CA THR A 225 1.81 8.17 7.77
C THR A 225 1.29 6.80 8.15
N GLY A 226 -0.02 6.58 8.12
CA GLY A 226 -0.65 5.27 8.25
C GLY A 226 -0.23 4.28 7.18
N PHE A 227 0.23 4.78 6.03
CA PHE A 227 0.81 3.99 4.94
C PHE A 227 2.34 4.13 4.84
N GLY A 228 3.01 4.60 5.89
CA GLY A 228 4.46 4.73 5.95
C GLY A 228 5.05 5.92 5.18
N PHE A 229 4.23 6.83 4.65
CA PHE A 229 4.70 8.00 3.90
C PHE A 229 4.79 9.22 4.81
N THR A 230 5.98 9.78 4.96
CA THR A 230 6.24 10.93 5.84
C THR A 230 6.37 12.25 5.10
N ALA A 231 6.54 12.21 3.79
CA ALA A 231 6.60 13.38 2.94
C ALA A 231 5.20 13.92 2.62
N ASP A 232 5.10 15.23 2.45
CA ASP A 232 3.88 15.88 1.94
C ASP A 232 3.50 15.32 0.56
N LEU A 233 2.20 15.16 0.28
CA LEU A 233 1.71 14.61 -0.99
C LEU A 233 2.08 15.44 -2.22
N SER A 234 2.42 16.72 -2.06
CA SER A 234 2.97 17.55 -3.13
C SER A 234 4.45 17.27 -3.43
N THR A 235 5.10 16.38 -2.67
CA THR A 235 6.50 16.04 -2.83
C THR A 235 6.69 15.02 -3.96
N GLU A 236 7.56 15.34 -4.91
CA GLU A 236 7.96 14.43 -5.99
C GLU A 236 9.32 13.80 -5.69
N LEU A 237 9.38 12.48 -5.61
CA LEU A 237 10.62 11.74 -5.31
C LEU A 237 11.70 12.02 -6.37
N LYS A 238 11.35 12.11 -7.63
CA LYS A 238 12.27 12.44 -8.73
C LYS A 238 13.00 13.77 -8.51
N ILE A 239 12.33 14.76 -7.91
CA ILE A 239 12.92 16.05 -7.54
C ILE A 239 13.80 15.89 -6.30
N VAL A 240 13.32 15.16 -5.30
CA VAL A 240 14.06 14.88 -4.06
C VAL A 240 15.37 14.14 -4.35
N GLN A 241 15.32 13.10 -5.18
CA GLN A 241 16.50 12.32 -5.56
C GLN A 241 17.53 13.10 -6.42
N ALA A 242 17.11 14.16 -7.08
CA ALA A 242 18.04 15.06 -7.78
C ALA A 242 18.88 15.92 -6.83
N SER A 243 18.54 15.97 -5.54
CA SER A 243 19.32 16.67 -4.50
C SER A 243 20.55 15.85 -4.11
N ALA A 244 21.65 16.54 -3.79
CA ALA A 244 22.86 15.91 -3.25
C ALA A 244 22.66 15.32 -1.83
N THR A 245 21.63 15.81 -1.12
CA THR A 245 21.21 15.35 0.21
C THR A 245 19.68 15.22 0.18
N PRO A 246 19.13 14.07 -0.21
CA PRO A 246 17.69 13.85 -0.21
C PRO A 246 17.11 14.06 1.19
N ALA A 247 15.97 14.74 1.27
CA ALA A 247 15.29 15.00 2.55
C ALA A 247 14.46 13.80 3.03
N PHE A 248 14.12 12.89 2.11
CA PHE A 248 13.25 11.74 2.36
C PHE A 248 13.82 10.48 1.72
N ALA A 249 13.56 9.33 2.31
CA ALA A 249 13.80 8.04 1.70
C ALA A 249 12.78 7.75 0.58
N ALA A 250 13.10 6.81 -0.31
CA ALA A 250 12.25 6.53 -1.47
C ALA A 250 10.87 5.96 -1.09
N ASN A 251 10.78 5.26 0.04
CA ASN A 251 9.53 4.70 0.57
C ASN A 251 8.75 5.69 1.44
N GLU A 252 9.29 6.87 1.71
CA GLU A 252 8.62 7.93 2.47
C GLU A 252 7.84 8.91 1.60
N VAL A 253 7.94 8.77 0.27
CA VAL A 253 7.32 9.67 -0.72
C VAL A 253 6.32 8.90 -1.56
N GLY A 254 5.08 9.38 -1.62
CA GLY A 254 3.99 8.72 -2.35
C GLY A 254 4.09 8.88 -3.87
N PHE A 255 4.51 10.06 -4.36
CA PHE A 255 4.57 10.36 -5.80
C PHE A 255 5.99 10.39 -6.32
N TYR A 256 6.24 9.72 -7.46
CA TYR A 256 7.52 9.75 -8.15
C TYR A 256 7.72 11.06 -8.94
N ASP A 257 6.69 11.48 -9.65
CA ASP A 257 6.61 12.76 -10.38
C ASP A 257 5.27 13.46 -10.09
N GLY A 258 4.85 14.38 -10.95
CA GLY A 258 3.64 15.17 -10.75
C GLY A 258 2.33 14.38 -10.66
N GLU A 259 2.30 13.08 -11.02
CA GLU A 259 1.06 12.30 -11.07
C GLU A 259 1.24 10.79 -10.82
N HIS A 260 2.46 10.25 -10.98
CA HIS A 260 2.67 8.82 -10.91
C HIS A 260 3.15 8.37 -9.53
N PRO A 261 2.68 7.22 -9.03
CA PRO A 261 3.10 6.67 -7.74
C PRO A 261 4.58 6.26 -7.75
N THR A 262 5.22 6.30 -6.58
CA THR A 262 6.50 5.63 -6.35
C THR A 262 6.31 4.11 -6.34
N TYR A 263 7.44 3.36 -6.38
CA TYR A 263 7.43 1.91 -6.17
C TYR A 263 6.70 1.51 -4.87
N ALA A 264 6.93 2.23 -3.77
CA ALA A 264 6.27 1.97 -2.49
C ALA A 264 4.75 2.19 -2.57
N ALA A 265 4.31 3.30 -3.19
CA ALA A 265 2.88 3.55 -3.39
C ALA A 265 2.24 2.54 -4.36
N HIS A 266 2.96 2.09 -5.40
CA HIS A 266 2.53 0.95 -6.22
C HIS A 266 2.38 -0.33 -5.40
N GLY A 267 3.25 -0.56 -4.39
CA GLY A 267 3.15 -1.66 -3.44
C GLY A 267 1.85 -1.63 -2.65
N VAL A 268 1.48 -0.46 -2.13
CA VAL A 268 0.21 -0.26 -1.42
C VAL A 268 -0.99 -0.54 -2.34
N ILE A 269 -0.97 -0.05 -3.59
CA ILE A 269 -2.03 -0.34 -4.56
C ILE A 269 -2.13 -1.85 -4.84
N ALA A 270 -0.99 -2.54 -4.96
CA ALA A 270 -0.96 -3.98 -5.19
C ALA A 270 -1.51 -4.77 -4.00
N ALA A 271 -1.10 -4.42 -2.77
CA ALA A 271 -1.56 -5.07 -1.54
C ALA A 271 -3.06 -4.86 -1.31
N PHE A 272 -3.56 -3.64 -1.54
CA PHE A 272 -4.99 -3.35 -1.49
C PHE A 272 -5.78 -4.17 -2.54
N SER A 273 -5.21 -4.30 -3.73
CA SER A 273 -5.80 -5.11 -4.81
C SER A 273 -5.80 -6.59 -4.44
N ASP A 274 -4.70 -7.12 -3.93
CA ASP A 274 -4.59 -8.50 -3.46
C ASP A 274 -5.62 -8.79 -2.38
N ALA A 275 -5.68 -7.97 -1.33
CA ALA A 275 -6.68 -8.10 -0.27
C ALA A 275 -8.12 -8.07 -0.81
N THR A 276 -8.43 -7.14 -1.74
CA THR A 276 -9.76 -7.05 -2.36
C THR A 276 -10.10 -8.31 -3.19
N LEU A 277 -9.11 -8.90 -3.85
CA LEU A 277 -9.33 -10.01 -4.79
C LEU A 277 -9.31 -11.38 -4.14
N THR A 278 -8.63 -11.54 -3.01
CA THR A 278 -8.43 -12.83 -2.33
C THR A 278 -9.32 -13.03 -1.12
N SER A 279 -9.86 -11.96 -0.51
CA SER A 279 -10.76 -12.06 0.65
C SER A 279 -12.13 -12.63 0.29
N ASP A 280 -12.72 -13.39 1.22
CA ASP A 280 -14.07 -13.93 1.12
C ASP A 280 -15.13 -12.82 1.26
N SER A 281 -14.79 -11.77 2.02
CA SER A 281 -15.64 -10.61 2.28
C SER A 281 -14.82 -9.32 2.23
N VAL A 282 -15.37 -8.29 1.60
CA VAL A 282 -14.78 -6.95 1.55
C VAL A 282 -15.77 -5.94 2.08
N THR A 283 -15.39 -5.23 3.14
CA THR A 283 -16.24 -4.23 3.80
C THR A 283 -15.52 -2.87 3.84
N PHE A 284 -16.14 -1.86 3.23
CA PHE A 284 -15.71 -0.47 3.37
C PHE A 284 -16.52 0.21 4.47
N LEU A 285 -15.82 0.82 5.44
CA LEU A 285 -16.44 1.53 6.55
C LEU A 285 -16.57 3.01 6.17
N ASP A 286 -17.77 3.54 6.34
CA ASP A 286 -18.14 4.92 5.97
C ASP A 286 -18.70 5.73 7.18
N GLY A 287 -18.43 5.28 8.38
CA GLY A 287 -18.89 5.91 9.63
C GLY A 287 -20.39 5.76 9.94
N SER A 288 -21.15 5.13 9.05
CA SER A 288 -22.58 4.89 9.31
C SER A 288 -22.82 3.84 10.38
N GLN A 289 -21.85 2.98 10.63
CA GLN A 289 -21.83 1.95 11.66
C GLN A 289 -20.46 1.92 12.32
N THR A 290 -20.40 2.04 13.63
CA THR A 290 -19.16 2.02 14.42
C THR A 290 -18.91 0.66 15.08
N LEU A 291 -19.88 -0.25 15.07
CA LEU A 291 -19.73 -1.64 15.50
C LEU A 291 -19.78 -2.55 14.28
N VAL A 292 -18.67 -3.20 14.00
CA VAL A 292 -18.47 -4.01 12.81
C VAL A 292 -18.12 -5.44 13.19
N ASN A 293 -18.84 -6.41 12.62
CA ASN A 293 -18.51 -7.81 12.77
C ASN A 293 -18.20 -8.39 11.40
N GLY A 294 -17.08 -9.08 11.29
CA GLY A 294 -16.68 -9.84 10.12
C GLY A 294 -17.50 -11.11 9.92
N HIS A 295 -17.05 -11.92 9.02
CA HIS A 295 -17.65 -13.18 8.63
C HIS A 295 -16.79 -14.36 9.12
N VAL A 296 -17.10 -15.56 8.70
CA VAL A 296 -16.23 -16.72 8.83
C VAL A 296 -15.43 -16.85 7.53
N GLY A 297 -14.13 -16.78 7.60
CA GLY A 297 -13.23 -16.76 6.44
C GLY A 297 -12.44 -15.45 6.37
N TYR A 298 -11.75 -15.21 5.28
CA TYR A 298 -10.90 -14.03 5.10
C TYR A 298 -11.73 -12.77 4.91
N ASP A 299 -11.68 -11.86 5.88
CA ASP A 299 -12.31 -10.54 5.78
C ASP A 299 -11.26 -9.47 5.41
N PHE A 300 -11.61 -8.60 4.47
CA PHE A 300 -10.91 -7.34 4.25
C PHE A 300 -11.82 -6.20 4.68
N ILE A 301 -11.48 -5.54 5.79
CA ILE A 301 -12.22 -4.41 6.35
C ILE A 301 -11.37 -3.16 6.22
N PHE A 302 -11.89 -2.16 5.51
CA PHE A 302 -11.16 -0.95 5.19
C PHE A 302 -11.97 0.29 5.55
N ALA A 303 -11.45 1.09 6.49
CA ALA A 303 -12.06 2.37 6.85
C ALA A 303 -11.72 3.42 5.79
N THR A 304 -12.76 4.03 5.22
CA THR A 304 -12.61 5.22 4.37
C THR A 304 -12.56 6.47 5.25
N PRO A 305 -11.80 7.50 4.85
CA PRO A 305 -11.73 8.74 5.61
C PRO A 305 -13.10 9.40 5.71
N LEU A 306 -13.38 9.95 6.88
CA LEU A 306 -14.58 10.73 7.10
C LEU A 306 -14.23 12.21 7.17
N ASP A 307 -15.11 13.04 6.59
CA ASP A 307 -15.07 14.47 6.85
C ASP A 307 -15.69 14.73 8.22
N ASP A 308 -14.87 15.09 9.21
CA ASP A 308 -15.30 15.49 10.58
C ASP A 308 -16.41 16.55 10.58
N ALA A 309 -16.61 17.25 9.47
CA ALA A 309 -17.69 18.20 9.30
C ALA A 309 -19.04 17.54 8.98
N THR A 310 -19.09 16.24 8.70
CA THR A 310 -20.32 15.53 8.36
C THR A 310 -21.05 15.05 9.62
N PRO A 311 -22.17 15.68 10.06
CA PRO A 311 -22.83 15.30 11.30
C PRO A 311 -23.39 13.87 11.25
N GLY A 312 -23.05 13.06 12.24
CA GLY A 312 -23.61 11.73 12.43
C GLY A 312 -22.79 10.59 11.82
N LEU A 313 -21.64 10.89 11.25
CA LEU A 313 -20.60 9.91 10.96
C LEU A 313 -19.57 9.93 12.09
N ASP A 314 -18.98 8.77 12.35
CA ASP A 314 -18.01 8.57 13.42
C ASP A 314 -16.95 7.57 12.92
N ASP A 315 -15.68 7.91 13.05
CA ASP A 315 -14.54 7.07 12.68
C ASP A 315 -13.96 6.28 13.88
N ASP A 316 -14.62 6.36 15.04
CA ASP A 316 -14.31 5.52 16.18
C ASP A 316 -14.94 4.13 16.02
N TYR A 317 -14.14 3.16 15.56
CA TYR A 317 -14.66 1.83 15.27
C TYR A 317 -14.36 0.81 16.36
N THR A 318 -15.32 -0.10 16.55
CA THR A 318 -15.11 -1.38 17.24
C THR A 318 -15.34 -2.50 16.24
N ILE A 319 -14.27 -3.20 15.88
CA ILE A 319 -14.25 -4.21 14.84
C ILE A 319 -13.92 -5.57 15.47
N SER A 320 -14.63 -6.61 15.07
CA SER A 320 -14.32 -7.99 15.42
C SER A 320 -14.42 -8.85 14.17
N THR A 321 -13.32 -9.41 13.68
CA THR A 321 -13.29 -10.16 12.43
C THR A 321 -13.73 -11.62 12.63
N GLY A 322 -13.21 -12.30 13.64
CA GLY A 322 -13.76 -13.59 14.05
C GLY A 322 -12.87 -14.80 13.75
N HIS A 323 -13.08 -15.46 12.63
CA HIS A 323 -12.29 -16.63 12.21
C HIS A 323 -11.83 -16.39 10.77
N GLY A 324 -10.58 -16.56 10.50
CA GLY A 324 -9.95 -16.38 9.18
C GLY A 324 -8.66 -15.63 9.33
N ASP A 325 -7.89 -15.52 8.25
CA ASP A 325 -6.70 -14.69 8.23
C ASP A 325 -7.14 -13.30 7.68
N ASP A 326 -7.43 -12.38 8.58
CA ASP A 326 -8.16 -11.16 8.29
C ASP A 326 -7.24 -9.96 8.07
N ILE A 327 -7.68 -9.00 7.26
CA ILE A 327 -6.97 -7.73 7.06
C ILE A 327 -7.89 -6.58 7.45
N VAL A 328 -7.45 -5.77 8.41
CA VAL A 328 -8.19 -4.61 8.89
C VAL A 328 -7.32 -3.35 8.79
N TYR A 329 -7.78 -2.37 8.04
CA TYR A 329 -7.33 -0.98 8.14
C TYR A 329 -8.43 -0.17 8.82
N ALA A 330 -8.22 0.19 10.08
CA ALA A 330 -9.27 0.77 10.93
C ALA A 330 -9.37 2.31 10.87
N GLY A 331 -8.49 2.97 10.08
CA GLY A 331 -8.54 4.43 9.90
C GLY A 331 -8.00 5.22 11.10
N ASN A 332 -8.37 6.50 11.19
CA ASN A 332 -7.74 7.50 12.06
C ASN A 332 -8.45 7.76 13.40
N GLY A 333 -9.63 7.20 13.64
CA GLY A 333 -10.39 7.36 14.88
C GLY A 333 -9.81 6.61 16.07
N ASP A 334 -10.45 6.73 17.23
CA ASP A 334 -10.16 5.90 18.40
C ASP A 334 -10.74 4.50 18.15
N VAL A 335 -9.87 3.51 17.88
CA VAL A 335 -10.31 2.21 17.39
C VAL A 335 -10.06 1.08 18.40
N THR A 336 -10.94 0.09 18.37
CA THR A 336 -10.74 -1.20 19.01
C THR A 336 -10.95 -2.30 17.97
N VAL A 337 -9.88 -3.08 17.69
CA VAL A 337 -9.91 -4.18 16.72
C VAL A 337 -9.59 -5.48 17.42
N ASN A 338 -10.36 -6.51 17.08
CA ASN A 338 -10.25 -7.86 17.62
C ASN A 338 -10.18 -8.82 16.43
N GLY A 339 -9.01 -9.36 16.13
CA GLY A 339 -8.77 -10.29 15.03
C GLY A 339 -9.51 -11.61 15.26
N GLY A 340 -9.08 -12.42 16.20
CA GLY A 340 -9.85 -13.61 16.56
C GLY A 340 -9.06 -14.91 16.42
N GLU A 341 -9.47 -15.81 15.53
CA GLU A 341 -8.72 -17.01 15.20
C GLU A 341 -8.18 -16.86 13.76
N GLY A 342 -6.90 -16.96 13.58
CA GLY A 342 -6.25 -16.88 12.29
C GLY A 342 -4.98 -16.05 12.33
N ALA A 343 -4.44 -15.77 11.18
CA ALA A 343 -3.22 -14.98 11.05
C ALA A 343 -3.59 -13.58 10.53
N ASP A 344 -3.79 -12.65 11.46
CA ASP A 344 -4.45 -11.38 11.20
C ASP A 344 -3.45 -10.24 10.94
N LEU A 345 -3.82 -9.32 10.04
CA LEU A 345 -3.14 -8.05 9.85
C LEU A 345 -4.04 -6.90 10.31
N LEU A 346 -3.69 -6.27 11.43
CA LEU A 346 -4.50 -5.24 12.07
C LEU A 346 -3.74 -3.89 12.07
N PHE A 347 -4.27 -2.92 11.31
CA PHE A 347 -3.66 -1.60 11.18
C PHE A 347 -4.57 -0.53 11.73
N ALA A 348 -4.00 0.38 12.53
CA ALA A 348 -4.66 1.60 13.00
C ALA A 348 -3.85 2.84 12.64
N GLY A 349 -4.54 3.90 12.23
CA GLY A 349 -3.94 5.20 11.89
C GLY A 349 -3.61 6.06 13.12
N THR A 350 -4.01 7.32 13.11
CA THR A 350 -3.49 8.34 14.04
C THR A 350 -4.22 8.47 15.38
N GLY A 351 -5.40 7.91 15.58
CA GLY A 351 -6.17 7.91 16.85
C GLY A 351 -5.56 7.03 17.93
N ASN A 352 -6.28 6.81 19.04
CA ASN A 352 -5.89 5.82 20.04
C ASN A 352 -6.25 4.41 19.54
N ALA A 353 -5.32 3.46 19.63
CA ALA A 353 -5.54 2.12 19.12
C ALA A 353 -5.51 1.05 20.21
N ASN A 354 -6.56 0.21 20.25
CA ASN A 354 -6.56 -1.04 21.00
C ASN A 354 -6.66 -2.19 19.99
N LEU A 355 -5.55 -2.89 19.75
CA LEU A 355 -5.48 -3.99 18.81
C LEU A 355 -5.24 -5.30 19.56
N TYR A 356 -6.01 -6.33 19.24
CA TYR A 356 -5.94 -7.67 19.83
C TYR A 356 -5.89 -8.70 18.70
N GLY A 357 -4.76 -9.45 18.58
CA GLY A 357 -4.63 -10.57 17.64
C GLY A 357 -5.47 -11.76 18.11
N ASN A 358 -5.27 -12.23 19.29
CA ASN A 358 -5.82 -13.36 20.03
C ASN A 358 -5.20 -14.71 19.68
N LEU A 359 -5.72 -15.51 18.75
CA LEU A 359 -5.23 -16.85 18.43
C LEU A 359 -4.66 -16.86 17.01
N GLY A 360 -3.39 -17.10 16.90
CA GLY A 360 -2.73 -17.21 15.62
C GLY A 360 -1.40 -16.48 15.59
N THR A 361 -0.88 -16.29 14.42
CA THR A 361 0.34 -15.49 14.23
C THR A 361 -0.09 -14.16 13.62
N ASP A 362 0.00 -13.10 14.39
CA ASP A 362 -0.64 -11.83 14.04
C ASP A 362 0.38 -10.70 13.79
N VAL A 363 0.00 -9.73 12.98
CA VAL A 363 0.72 -8.46 12.84
C VAL A 363 -0.21 -7.32 13.26
N LEU A 364 0.17 -6.63 14.32
CA LEU A 364 -0.55 -5.50 14.88
C LEU A 364 0.29 -4.25 14.72
N GLU A 365 -0.22 -3.24 14.03
CA GLU A 365 0.53 -2.00 13.80
C GLU A 365 -0.29 -0.76 14.09
N THR A 366 0.35 0.24 14.70
CA THR A 366 -0.18 1.59 14.81
C THR A 366 0.89 2.63 14.51
N ASN A 367 0.52 3.62 13.71
CA ASN A 367 1.35 4.81 13.47
C ASN A 367 0.98 5.98 14.39
N SER A 368 0.05 5.75 15.32
CA SER A 368 -0.45 6.76 16.26
C SER A 368 0.63 7.26 17.23
N LEU A 369 0.58 8.56 17.49
CA LEU A 369 1.27 9.20 18.62
C LEU A 369 0.38 9.27 19.88
N GLY A 370 -0.79 8.65 19.87
CA GLY A 370 -1.77 8.57 20.93
C GLY A 370 -1.41 7.57 22.04
N VAL A 371 -2.46 7.03 22.66
CA VAL A 371 -2.35 5.99 23.70
C VAL A 371 -2.77 4.65 23.10
N ASN A 372 -1.82 3.73 22.95
CA ASN A 372 -2.02 2.51 22.22
C ASN A 372 -1.82 1.28 23.11
N LEU A 373 -2.67 0.28 22.90
CA LEU A 373 -2.55 -1.05 23.46
C LEU A 373 -2.55 -2.07 22.33
N LEU A 374 -1.45 -2.80 22.16
CA LEU A 374 -1.32 -3.90 21.22
C LEU A 374 -1.10 -5.18 22.03
N VAL A 375 -1.93 -6.19 21.78
CA VAL A 375 -1.87 -7.50 22.45
C VAL A 375 -1.89 -8.57 21.37
N GLY A 376 -0.78 -9.28 21.19
CA GLY A 376 -0.66 -10.41 20.26
C GLY A 376 -1.60 -11.52 20.69
N GLY A 377 -1.24 -12.28 21.66
CA GLY A 377 -2.13 -13.30 22.22
C GLY A 377 -1.47 -14.66 22.33
N GLN A 378 -1.93 -15.64 21.56
CA GLN A 378 -1.30 -16.95 21.43
C GLN A 378 -0.77 -17.10 20.00
N GLY A 379 0.49 -17.40 19.89
CA GLY A 379 1.21 -17.56 18.63
C GLY A 379 2.40 -16.62 18.55
N ASP A 380 3.13 -16.71 17.45
CA ASP A 380 4.33 -15.89 17.27
C ASP A 380 3.93 -14.58 16.57
N ASP A 381 3.84 -13.50 17.33
CA ASP A 381 3.22 -12.25 16.89
C ASP A 381 4.24 -11.14 16.56
N ALA A 382 3.85 -10.17 15.74
CA ALA A 382 4.59 -8.93 15.55
C ALA A 382 3.76 -7.70 15.97
N LEU A 383 4.26 -6.94 16.93
CA LEU A 383 3.61 -5.75 17.47
C LEU A 383 4.45 -4.52 17.16
N ILE A 384 3.90 -3.58 16.42
CA ILE A 384 4.65 -2.47 15.82
C ILE A 384 4.02 -1.14 16.22
N ALA A 385 4.82 -0.26 16.81
CA ALA A 385 4.35 1.06 17.22
C ALA A 385 5.41 2.16 17.02
N ASN A 386 4.94 3.40 16.82
CA ASN A 386 5.79 4.58 16.79
C ASN A 386 6.23 4.99 18.19
N ARG A 387 7.50 5.26 18.38
CA ARG A 387 8.09 5.64 19.68
C ARG A 387 7.60 6.96 20.27
N GLY A 388 7.02 7.84 19.46
CA GLY A 388 6.51 9.14 19.92
C GLY A 388 5.23 9.07 20.77
N GLY A 389 4.51 7.97 20.72
CA GLY A 389 3.25 7.75 21.44
C GLY A 389 3.44 7.18 22.86
N THR A 390 2.33 6.88 23.50
CA THR A 390 2.27 6.08 24.74
C THR A 390 1.84 4.67 24.37
N ASN A 391 2.78 3.73 24.32
CA ASN A 391 2.51 2.39 23.84
C ASN A 391 2.61 1.33 24.95
N ASN A 392 1.72 0.36 24.89
CA ASN A 392 1.73 -0.83 25.72
C ASN A 392 1.63 -2.05 24.79
N LEU A 393 2.79 -2.66 24.50
CA LEU A 393 2.93 -3.83 23.65
C LEU A 393 3.03 -5.07 24.53
N ARG A 394 2.21 -6.07 24.26
CA ARG A 394 2.19 -7.36 24.97
C ARG A 394 2.17 -8.47 23.92
N GLY A 395 3.26 -9.21 23.80
CA GLY A 395 3.34 -10.37 22.93
C GLY A 395 2.33 -11.43 23.37
N GLY A 396 2.64 -12.23 24.34
CA GLY A 396 1.72 -13.22 24.89
C GLY A 396 2.37 -14.58 25.07
N ASP A 397 1.77 -15.60 24.47
CA ASP A 397 2.32 -16.96 24.41
C ASP A 397 2.94 -17.14 23.01
N GLY A 398 4.23 -17.36 22.89
CA GLY A 398 4.92 -17.57 21.61
C GLY A 398 6.22 -16.77 21.50
N ASP A 399 6.92 -16.94 20.38
CA ASP A 399 8.18 -16.23 20.13
C ASP A 399 7.87 -14.89 19.43
N ASP A 400 7.72 -13.79 20.19
CA ASP A 400 7.17 -12.53 19.73
C ASP A 400 8.22 -11.53 19.26
N LEU A 401 7.85 -10.71 18.27
CA LEU A 401 8.64 -9.61 17.75
C LEU A 401 7.97 -8.27 18.06
N LEU A 402 8.51 -7.54 19.04
CA LEU A 402 8.01 -6.24 19.44
C LEU A 402 8.89 -5.15 18.82
N ILE A 403 8.29 -4.26 18.04
CA ILE A 403 9.00 -3.25 17.23
C ILE A 403 8.61 -1.85 17.67
N LEU A 404 9.62 -1.05 17.94
CA LEU A 404 9.49 0.39 18.16
C LEU A 404 10.18 1.12 17.01
N LYS A 405 9.37 1.71 16.10
CA LYS A 405 9.86 2.47 14.95
C LYS A 405 10.20 3.91 15.32
N GLU A 406 11.07 4.54 14.55
CA GLU A 406 11.32 5.97 14.63
C GLU A 406 10.05 6.73 14.22
N GLY A 407 9.53 7.54 15.15
CA GLY A 407 8.48 8.53 14.86
C GLY A 407 9.10 9.92 14.62
N ALA A 408 8.28 10.87 14.16
CA ALA A 408 8.72 12.24 13.91
C ALA A 408 9.41 12.84 15.15
N SER A 409 10.62 13.33 14.96
CA SER A 409 11.46 14.10 15.88
C SER A 409 11.32 13.75 17.37
N LEU A 410 12.02 12.71 17.79
CA LEU A 410 12.10 12.30 19.20
C LEU A 410 13.11 13.10 20.03
N VAL A 411 13.74 14.10 19.44
CA VAL A 411 14.73 14.92 20.14
C VAL A 411 14.03 16.14 20.71
N ASN A 412 14.01 16.22 22.03
CA ASN A 412 13.57 17.41 22.74
C ASN A 412 14.46 18.62 22.38
N SER A 413 13.96 19.83 22.61
CA SER A 413 14.72 21.06 22.38
C SER A 413 16.05 21.16 23.19
N ASP A 414 16.25 20.30 24.16
CA ASP A 414 17.48 20.18 24.97
C ASP A 414 18.42 19.07 24.49
N GLY A 415 18.10 18.39 23.38
CA GLY A 415 18.87 17.29 22.80
C GLY A 415 18.65 15.92 23.47
N SER A 416 17.73 15.82 24.43
CA SER A 416 17.37 14.53 25.05
C SER A 416 16.35 13.78 24.18
N PHE A 417 16.41 12.44 24.19
CA PHE A 417 15.40 11.61 23.55
C PHE A 417 14.11 11.56 24.38
N ASN A 418 12.98 11.68 23.70
CA ASN A 418 11.67 11.47 24.27
C ASN A 418 11.11 10.16 23.73
N PHE A 419 11.22 9.08 24.49
CA PHE A 419 10.59 7.81 24.13
C PHE A 419 9.06 7.79 24.35
N GLY A 420 8.46 8.91 24.78
CA GLY A 420 7.10 8.84 25.30
C GLY A 420 7.06 7.93 26.53
N LYS A 421 6.01 7.14 26.64
CA LYS A 421 5.90 6.09 27.66
C LYS A 421 5.74 4.74 26.96
N GLN A 422 6.78 3.93 26.98
CA GLN A 422 6.80 2.63 26.36
C GLN A 422 6.76 1.53 27.43
N ILE A 423 5.77 0.67 27.35
CA ILE A 423 5.67 -0.56 28.14
C ILE A 423 5.71 -1.72 27.15
N VAL A 424 6.72 -2.56 27.29
CA VAL A 424 6.96 -3.71 26.42
C VAL A 424 7.01 -4.96 27.29
N ALA A 425 6.16 -5.93 26.99
CA ALA A 425 6.14 -7.21 27.63
C ALA A 425 6.15 -8.31 26.56
N GLY A 426 7.20 -9.10 26.48
CA GLY A 426 7.26 -10.28 25.61
C GLY A 426 6.19 -11.26 26.04
N GLY A 427 6.43 -12.05 27.03
CA GLY A 427 5.48 -13.01 27.57
C GLY A 427 6.14 -14.33 27.85
N ASP A 428 5.49 -15.42 27.42
CA ASP A 428 6.03 -16.77 27.48
C ASP A 428 6.64 -17.12 26.10
N GLY A 429 7.95 -17.30 25.99
CA GLY A 429 8.62 -17.64 24.72
C GLY A 429 10.04 -17.12 24.62
N GLN A 430 10.50 -16.90 23.40
CA GLN A 430 11.78 -16.27 23.09
C GLN A 430 11.51 -14.95 22.37
N ASP A 431 11.37 -13.89 23.13
CA ASP A 431 10.86 -12.63 22.65
C ASP A 431 11.98 -11.66 22.25
N THR A 432 11.75 -10.92 21.18
CA THR A 432 12.70 -9.94 20.65
C THR A 432 12.11 -8.54 20.69
N LEU A 433 12.81 -7.62 21.34
CA LEU A 433 12.56 -6.18 21.19
C LEU A 433 13.50 -5.61 20.12
N ARG A 434 12.91 -5.04 19.07
CA ARG A 434 13.65 -4.41 17.96
C ARG A 434 13.34 -2.93 17.89
N PHE A 435 14.38 -2.15 17.71
CA PHE A 435 14.30 -0.74 17.35
C PHE A 435 14.64 -0.59 15.87
N ILE A 436 13.84 0.18 15.13
CA ILE A 436 14.10 0.51 13.73
C ILE A 436 14.35 2.00 13.62
N ILE A 437 15.46 2.36 12.95
CA ILE A 437 15.82 3.73 12.60
C ILE A 437 16.15 3.83 11.12
N ASN A 438 15.98 5.04 10.55
CA ASN A 438 16.29 5.34 9.16
C ASN A 438 17.64 6.07 9.06
N ASP A 439 18.52 5.70 8.14
CA ASP A 439 19.85 6.30 7.94
C ASP A 439 19.84 7.68 7.26
N GLN A 440 18.66 8.18 6.86
CA GLN A 440 18.54 9.47 6.15
C GLN A 440 18.84 10.69 7.05
N ASN A 441 18.88 10.50 8.38
CA ASN A 441 19.28 11.54 9.32
C ASN A 441 20.49 11.09 10.15
N PRO A 442 21.73 11.24 9.64
CA PRO A 442 22.94 10.72 10.30
C PRO A 442 23.21 11.33 11.68
N VAL A 443 22.64 12.49 12.03
CA VAL A 443 22.77 13.08 13.38
C VAL A 443 21.83 12.36 14.34
N ALA A 444 20.56 12.18 13.94
CA ALA A 444 19.60 11.43 14.74
C ALA A 444 20.00 9.96 14.92
N GLU A 445 20.60 9.37 13.88
CA GLU A 445 21.14 8.00 13.92
C GLU A 445 22.23 7.87 14.99
N GLN A 446 23.25 8.74 14.99
CA GLN A 446 24.36 8.69 15.96
C GLN A 446 23.88 8.90 17.40
N ASP A 447 22.97 9.84 17.60
CA ASP A 447 22.38 10.11 18.91
C ASP A 447 21.55 8.91 19.39
N PHE A 448 20.79 8.28 18.48
CA PHE A 448 20.02 7.08 18.82
C PHE A 448 20.91 5.86 19.12
N ILE A 449 21.99 5.66 18.37
CA ILE A 449 22.96 4.60 18.66
C ILE A 449 23.52 4.76 20.09
N ALA A 450 23.83 6.01 20.51
CA ALA A 450 24.29 6.28 21.87
C ALA A 450 23.20 5.97 22.92
N GLU A 451 21.94 6.22 22.61
CA GLU A 451 20.81 5.86 23.49
C GLU A 451 20.60 4.35 23.53
N PHE A 452 20.65 3.67 22.38
CA PHE A 452 20.54 2.21 22.30
C PHE A 452 21.62 1.53 23.16
N GLN A 453 22.83 2.05 23.21
CA GLN A 453 23.89 1.52 24.08
C GLN A 453 23.52 1.57 25.56
N LYS A 454 22.73 2.56 26.03
CA LYS A 454 22.22 2.57 27.41
C LYS A 454 21.14 1.50 27.61
N ILE A 455 20.29 1.29 26.61
CA ILE A 455 19.27 0.24 26.62
C ILE A 455 19.93 -1.13 26.66
N GLU A 456 20.94 -1.36 25.82
CA GLU A 456 21.75 -2.58 25.77
C GLU A 456 22.44 -2.85 27.12
N ALA A 457 23.06 -1.85 27.72
CA ALA A 457 23.69 -1.98 29.03
C ALA A 457 22.68 -2.31 30.15
N ALA A 458 21.44 -1.81 30.06
CA ALA A 458 20.40 -2.13 31.03
C ALA A 458 19.84 -3.56 30.79
N PHE A 459 19.73 -3.98 29.54
CA PHE A 459 19.38 -5.34 29.15
C PHE A 459 20.43 -6.33 29.68
N ASP A 460 21.73 -6.14 29.42
CA ASP A 460 22.83 -6.96 29.90
C ASP A 460 22.84 -7.09 31.42
N ALA A 461 22.63 -5.95 32.11
CA ALA A 461 22.55 -5.96 33.58
C ALA A 461 21.35 -6.81 34.05
N SER A 462 20.24 -6.77 33.34
CA SER A 462 19.03 -7.57 33.64
C SER A 462 19.28 -9.07 33.52
N GLN A 463 20.06 -9.51 32.53
CA GLN A 463 20.40 -10.92 32.31
C GLN A 463 21.13 -11.58 33.48
N GLN A 464 21.75 -10.75 34.36
CA GLN A 464 22.45 -11.22 35.54
C GLN A 464 21.57 -11.25 36.81
N THR A 465 20.29 -10.92 36.68
CA THR A 465 19.34 -10.88 37.79
C THR A 465 18.53 -12.21 37.91
N SER A 466 17.70 -12.30 38.94
CA SER A 466 16.74 -13.41 39.07
C SER A 466 15.54 -13.29 38.12
N ASN A 467 15.38 -12.16 37.43
CA ASN A 467 14.36 -11.91 36.41
C ASN A 467 15.06 -11.37 35.16
N PRO A 468 15.66 -12.21 34.32
CA PRO A 468 16.24 -11.79 33.05
C PRO A 468 15.22 -11.08 32.16
N GLY A 469 15.68 -10.16 31.33
CA GLY A 469 14.81 -9.41 30.41
C GLY A 469 13.89 -8.37 31.08
N VAL A 470 14.09 -8.03 32.36
CA VAL A 470 13.31 -6.99 33.07
C VAL A 470 14.18 -5.79 33.37
N PHE A 471 13.92 -4.67 32.71
CA PHE A 471 14.68 -3.43 32.90
C PHE A 471 13.84 -2.17 32.61
N SER A 472 14.39 -1.00 32.91
CA SER A 472 13.78 0.28 32.56
C SER A 472 14.87 1.32 32.28
N VAL A 473 14.68 2.09 31.20
CA VAL A 473 15.56 3.18 30.77
C VAL A 473 14.69 4.31 30.19
N ASP A 474 14.85 5.52 30.65
CA ASP A 474 14.34 6.77 30.06
C ASP A 474 12.88 6.73 29.49
N GLY A 475 11.94 6.18 30.25
CA GLY A 475 10.52 6.05 29.85
C GLY A 475 10.16 4.70 29.22
N LEU A 476 11.15 3.91 28.81
CA LEU A 476 10.97 2.53 28.37
C LEU A 476 10.95 1.59 29.60
N ARG A 477 9.95 0.74 29.67
CA ARG A 477 9.86 -0.34 30.66
C ARG A 477 9.66 -1.67 29.93
N VAL A 478 10.56 -2.60 30.17
CA VAL A 478 10.62 -3.90 29.47
C VAL A 478 10.52 -5.03 30.47
N THR A 479 9.81 -6.08 30.06
CA THR A 479 9.68 -7.37 30.79
C THR A 479 9.61 -8.53 29.80
N GLY A 480 10.25 -9.68 30.14
CA GLY A 480 10.16 -10.92 29.35
C GLY A 480 10.71 -10.74 27.93
N ILE A 481 11.89 -10.17 27.78
CA ILE A 481 12.59 -10.05 26.49
C ILE A 481 13.93 -10.78 26.60
N GLU A 482 14.18 -11.70 25.67
CA GLU A 482 15.37 -12.55 25.59
C GLU A 482 16.38 -12.05 24.58
N ALA A 483 15.95 -11.23 23.61
CA ALA A 483 16.83 -10.61 22.64
C ALA A 483 16.53 -9.12 22.40
N LEU A 484 17.58 -8.34 22.15
CA LEU A 484 17.50 -6.93 21.81
C LEU A 484 18.18 -6.66 20.46
N GLN A 485 17.56 -5.90 19.58
CA GLN A 485 18.08 -5.60 18.25
C GLN A 485 17.96 -4.13 17.90
N LEU A 486 18.95 -3.61 17.19
CA LEU A 486 18.89 -2.33 16.49
C LEU A 486 19.03 -2.59 14.99
N GLN A 487 18.01 -2.23 14.23
CA GLN A 487 17.97 -2.28 12.77
C GLN A 487 18.12 -0.87 12.21
N VAL A 488 18.92 -0.75 11.16
CA VAL A 488 19.03 0.48 10.36
C VAL A 488 18.52 0.18 8.96
N ASP A 489 17.60 0.99 8.52
CA ASP A 489 17.04 0.93 7.17
C ASP A 489 17.69 1.97 6.28
N SER A 490 18.17 1.55 5.13
CA SER A 490 18.84 2.40 4.14
C SER A 490 18.32 2.16 2.74
N VAL A 491 18.29 3.21 1.93
CA VAL A 491 17.97 3.09 0.51
C VAL A 491 19.05 2.27 -0.19
N SER A 492 18.65 1.32 -1.01
CA SER A 492 19.56 0.46 -1.75
C SER A 492 20.51 1.26 -2.65
N SER A 493 21.80 0.94 -2.57
CA SER A 493 22.81 1.45 -3.51
C SER A 493 22.90 0.64 -4.81
N ASP A 494 22.09 -0.40 -4.95
CA ASP A 494 22.04 -1.21 -6.17
C ASP A 494 21.35 -0.44 -7.31
N PRO A 495 22.05 -0.11 -8.39
CA PRO A 495 21.47 0.64 -9.49
C PRO A 495 20.39 -0.14 -10.26
N THR A 496 20.27 -1.45 -10.06
CA THR A 496 19.22 -2.29 -10.67
C THR A 496 17.94 -2.34 -9.83
N ALA A 497 18.03 -1.96 -8.56
CA ALA A 497 16.89 -1.89 -7.65
C ALA A 497 16.99 -0.65 -6.74
N PRO A 498 16.99 0.58 -7.29
CA PRO A 498 17.20 1.80 -6.53
C PRO A 498 16.02 2.14 -5.60
N TYR A 499 14.91 1.41 -5.74
CA TYR A 499 13.70 1.51 -4.93
C TYR A 499 13.74 0.61 -3.70
N ALA A 500 14.64 -0.38 -3.66
CA ALA A 500 14.69 -1.33 -2.56
C ALA A 500 15.25 -0.70 -1.28
N ILE A 501 14.72 -1.12 -0.14
CA ILE A 501 15.25 -0.80 1.16
C ILE A 501 16.16 -1.94 1.61
N THR A 502 17.32 -1.57 2.11
CA THR A 502 18.27 -2.52 2.72
C THR A 502 18.13 -2.46 4.23
N HIS A 503 17.87 -3.60 4.83
CA HIS A 503 17.73 -3.76 6.28
C HIS A 503 19.02 -4.31 6.87
N THR A 504 19.62 -3.59 7.80
CA THR A 504 20.86 -4.01 8.44
C THR A 504 20.66 -4.08 9.95
N ILE A 505 20.81 -5.26 10.55
CA ILE A 505 20.90 -5.39 11.99
C ILE A 505 22.28 -4.87 12.41
N LEU A 506 22.30 -3.68 12.99
CA LEU A 506 23.53 -3.01 13.38
C LEU A 506 24.08 -3.59 14.70
N MET A 507 23.17 -3.89 15.64
CA MET A 507 23.50 -4.46 16.94
C MET A 507 22.49 -5.55 17.28
N SER A 508 22.96 -6.64 17.88
CA SER A 508 22.11 -7.73 18.36
C SER A 508 22.73 -8.28 19.63
N ASP A 509 21.95 -8.35 20.70
CA ASP A 509 22.32 -8.96 21.96
C ASP A 509 21.26 -9.94 22.42
N GLY A 510 21.72 -11.07 23.01
CA GLY A 510 20.87 -12.23 23.26
C GLY A 510 20.75 -13.15 22.03
N ALA A 511 20.14 -14.30 22.23
CA ALA A 511 19.87 -15.28 21.18
C ALA A 511 18.53 -14.94 20.54
N ALA A 512 18.53 -14.05 19.55
CA ALA A 512 17.31 -13.81 18.76
C ALA A 512 16.97 -15.08 17.97
N PRO A 513 15.78 -15.64 18.12
CA PRO A 513 15.31 -16.73 17.27
C PRO A 513 15.19 -16.26 15.81
N PRO A 514 15.29 -17.15 14.82
CA PRO A 514 14.89 -16.81 13.47
C PRO A 514 13.40 -16.44 13.48
N THR A 515 13.04 -15.40 12.71
CA THR A 515 11.62 -15.04 12.53
C THR A 515 10.83 -16.28 12.08
N PRO A 516 9.75 -16.66 12.77
CA PRO A 516 8.95 -17.82 12.40
C PRO A 516 8.45 -17.74 10.95
N ALA A 517 8.32 -18.88 10.28
CA ALA A 517 7.98 -18.90 8.85
C ALA A 517 6.60 -18.26 8.56
N GLY A 518 5.62 -18.49 9.44
CA GLY A 518 4.29 -17.86 9.36
C GLY A 518 4.39 -16.35 9.47
N LEU A 519 5.05 -15.86 10.52
CA LEU A 519 5.27 -14.44 10.76
C LEU A 519 6.05 -13.78 9.61
N SER A 520 7.05 -14.46 9.03
CA SER A 520 7.78 -13.95 7.86
C SER A 520 6.88 -13.69 6.65
N GLY A 521 5.85 -14.53 6.44
CA GLY A 521 4.86 -14.33 5.39
C GLY A 521 4.01 -13.09 5.63
N LEU A 522 3.45 -12.94 6.83
CA LEU A 522 2.63 -11.80 7.23
C LEU A 522 3.42 -10.49 7.24
N LEU A 523 4.65 -10.50 7.75
CA LEU A 523 5.55 -9.33 7.71
C LEU A 523 5.82 -8.89 6.26
N ARG A 524 5.96 -9.84 5.33
CA ARG A 524 6.09 -9.50 3.90
C ARG A 524 4.81 -8.87 3.37
N THR A 525 3.64 -9.34 3.75
CA THR A 525 2.37 -8.71 3.40
C THR A 525 2.29 -7.30 3.97
N ALA A 526 2.64 -7.09 5.23
CA ALA A 526 2.71 -5.77 5.84
C ALA A 526 3.74 -4.84 5.13
N GLN A 527 4.89 -5.38 4.67
CA GLN A 527 5.85 -4.63 3.84
C GLN A 527 5.24 -4.16 2.53
N ASN A 528 4.40 -4.99 1.88
CA ASN A 528 3.72 -4.61 0.65
C ASN A 528 2.77 -3.41 0.86
N TRP A 529 2.19 -3.27 2.04
CA TRP A 529 1.42 -2.10 2.44
C TRP A 529 2.30 -0.89 2.82
N ASN A 530 3.62 -0.98 2.64
CA ASN A 530 4.61 0.03 3.06
C ASN A 530 4.55 0.38 4.57
N LEU A 531 3.99 -0.50 5.37
CA LEU A 531 3.80 -0.29 6.81
C LEU A 531 5.02 -0.75 7.60
N LEU A 532 5.76 -1.70 7.07
CA LEU A 532 6.97 -2.25 7.64
C LEU A 532 8.15 -2.10 6.69
N THR A 533 9.17 -1.44 7.18
CA THR A 533 10.54 -1.64 6.72
C THR A 533 11.20 -2.63 7.69
N VAL A 534 11.15 -3.93 7.38
CA VAL A 534 11.74 -4.98 8.23
C VAL A 534 12.85 -5.71 7.49
#